data_212ee1a45837f6987d71154810d794a7
#
_entry.id   212ee1a45837f6987d71154810d794a7
#
_cell.length_a   1.000
_cell.length_b   1.000
_cell.length_c   1.000
_cell.angle_alpha   90.00
_cell.angle_beta   90.00
_cell.angle_gamma   90.00
#
_symmetry.space_group_name_H-M   'P 1'
#
loop_
_entity.id
_entity.type
_entity.pdbx_description
1 polymer ?
#
loop_
_entity_poly.entity_id
_entity_poly.type
_entity_poly.pdbx_seq_one_letter_code
_entity_poly.pdbx_strand_id
1 'polypeptide(L)'
;YKRQVVTVGKNADVSSFPVDASLCGLHEGDQLTLETLLYGLLLSSGNDAATAIAEYISGSEEAFVEEMNDRAKELMAVNTHFMNPHGLHDENHYTTAYDLYLIFQNCIQNEAFLKIIETKSYTASITQADGNVRTEDWAPTNYYAKGIVSAPEGVTVLGGKTGTTGEAGYCLILL
;
A
#
# COMPACT_ATOMS: atom_id res chain seq x y z
N TYR A 1 11.00 -12.86 -7.33
CA TYR A 1 10.23 -11.61 -7.41
C TYR A 1 10.62 -10.61 -6.31
N LYS A 2 10.58 -10.95 -5.03
CA LYS A 2 10.76 -10.03 -3.89
C LYS A 2 12.10 -9.27 -3.87
N ARG A 3 13.18 -9.83 -4.42
CA ARG A 3 14.53 -9.22 -4.45
C ARG A 3 14.81 -8.42 -5.71
N GLN A 4 13.85 -8.29 -6.62
CA GLN A 4 14.03 -7.48 -7.81
C GLN A 4 14.11 -6.01 -7.43
N VAL A 5 15.10 -5.32 -7.98
CA VAL A 5 15.32 -3.89 -7.78
C VAL A 5 14.38 -3.13 -8.73
N VAL A 6 13.67 -2.19 -8.16
CA VAL A 6 12.78 -1.25 -8.86
C VAL A 6 13.46 0.11 -8.86
N THR A 7 13.48 0.77 -9.98
CA THR A 7 13.87 2.18 -10.09
C THR A 7 12.60 3.02 -10.09
N VAL A 8 12.51 3.97 -9.18
CA VAL A 8 11.36 4.86 -9.01
C VAL A 8 11.25 5.79 -10.21
N GLY A 9 10.10 5.77 -10.87
CA GLY A 9 9.76 6.64 -11.98
C GLY A 9 9.32 8.03 -11.51
N LYS A 10 9.20 8.96 -12.47
CA LYS A 10 8.79 10.34 -12.21
C LYS A 10 7.41 10.45 -11.55
N ASN A 11 6.44 9.61 -11.95
CA ASN A 11 5.09 9.68 -11.40
C ASN A 11 5.04 9.22 -9.94
N ALA A 12 5.98 8.38 -9.52
CA ALA A 12 6.14 7.92 -8.14
C ALA A 12 7.04 8.86 -7.28
N ASP A 13 7.52 9.96 -7.82
CA ASP A 13 8.24 10.98 -7.03
C ASP A 13 7.28 11.70 -6.09
N VAL A 14 7.75 11.99 -4.87
CA VAL A 14 6.95 12.70 -3.83
C VAL A 14 6.32 13.99 -4.33
N SER A 15 6.94 14.69 -5.28
CA SER A 15 6.42 15.92 -5.86
C SER A 15 5.21 15.72 -6.78
N SER A 16 4.89 14.49 -7.16
CA SER A 16 3.74 14.15 -8.00
C SER A 16 2.43 14.02 -7.20
N PHE A 17 2.50 14.07 -5.87
CA PHE A 17 1.36 13.86 -4.98
C PHE A 17 0.94 15.12 -4.23
N PRO A 18 -0.34 15.21 -3.80
CA PRO A 18 -0.79 16.25 -2.88
C PRO A 18 0.03 16.31 -1.59
N VAL A 19 0.16 17.50 -1.00
CA VAL A 19 0.99 17.75 0.20
C VAL A 19 0.53 16.93 1.41
N ASP A 20 -0.74 16.58 1.48
CA ASP A 20 -1.36 15.79 2.56
C ASP A 20 -1.42 14.29 2.26
N ALA A 21 -0.89 13.85 1.12
CA ALA A 21 -0.80 12.43 0.78
C ALA A 21 0.18 11.69 1.72
N SER A 22 -0.17 10.45 2.06
CA SER A 22 0.76 9.55 2.77
C SER A 22 1.84 9.06 1.82
N LEU A 23 3.10 9.30 2.15
CA LEU A 23 4.23 8.98 1.28
C LEU A 23 5.33 8.23 2.04
N CYS A 24 6.11 7.45 1.32
CA CYS A 24 7.33 6.79 1.79
C CYS A 24 8.57 7.69 1.64
N GLY A 25 8.45 8.82 0.95
CA GLY A 25 9.54 9.74 0.68
C GLY A 25 10.42 9.31 -0.50
N LEU A 26 9.83 8.71 -1.54
CA LEU A 26 10.55 8.26 -2.73
C LEU A 26 10.78 9.40 -3.72
N HIS A 27 11.96 9.41 -4.36
CA HIS A 27 12.32 10.35 -5.40
C HIS A 27 12.62 9.65 -6.72
N GLU A 28 12.43 10.36 -7.84
CA GLU A 28 12.77 9.84 -9.17
C GLU A 28 14.23 9.35 -9.20
N GLY A 29 14.43 8.14 -9.68
CA GLY A 29 15.74 7.49 -9.76
C GLY A 29 16.18 6.73 -8.51
N ASP A 30 15.44 6.81 -7.40
CA ASP A 30 15.66 5.96 -6.23
C ASP A 30 15.55 4.47 -6.62
N GLN A 31 16.39 3.65 -6.02
CA GLN A 31 16.40 2.20 -6.24
C GLN A 31 16.18 1.44 -4.93
N LEU A 32 15.21 0.56 -4.92
CA LEU A 32 14.90 -0.29 -3.79
C LEU A 32 14.24 -1.59 -4.25
N THR A 33 14.18 -2.59 -3.38
CA THR A 33 13.58 -3.87 -3.79
C THR A 33 12.05 -3.78 -3.82
N LEU A 34 11.41 -4.60 -4.66
CA LEU A 34 9.95 -4.74 -4.65
C LEU A 34 9.42 -5.12 -3.25
N GLU A 35 10.15 -5.95 -2.50
CA GLU A 35 9.78 -6.27 -1.10
C GLU A 35 9.80 -5.02 -0.22
N THR A 36 10.79 -4.15 -0.35
CA THR A 36 10.87 -2.88 0.37
C THR A 36 9.70 -1.97 0.02
N LEU A 37 9.36 -1.84 -1.27
CA LEU A 37 8.17 -1.07 -1.71
C LEU A 37 6.87 -1.59 -1.09
N LEU A 38 6.69 -2.92 -1.01
CA LEU A 38 5.52 -3.53 -0.36
C LEU A 38 5.45 -3.19 1.14
N TYR A 39 6.58 -3.12 1.84
CA TYR A 39 6.60 -2.63 3.23
C TYR A 39 6.19 -1.17 3.31
N GLY A 40 6.70 -0.30 2.44
CA GLY A 40 6.29 1.11 2.37
C GLY A 40 4.79 1.27 2.11
N LEU A 41 4.26 0.55 1.14
CA LEU A 41 2.83 0.54 0.81
C LEU A 41 1.95 0.13 1.99
N LEU A 42 2.28 -0.97 2.66
CA LEU A 42 1.39 -1.57 3.68
C LEU A 42 1.58 -0.97 5.07
N LEU A 43 2.78 -0.54 5.45
CA LEU A 43 3.03 0.07 6.75
C LEU A 43 2.76 1.58 6.72
N SER A 44 3.44 2.33 5.85
CA SER A 44 3.33 3.79 5.78
C SER A 44 2.17 4.28 4.93
N SER A 45 1.45 3.37 4.26
CA SER A 45 0.40 3.76 3.31
C SER A 45 0.94 4.64 2.16
N GLY A 46 2.17 4.38 1.70
CA GLY A 46 2.87 5.19 0.71
C GLY A 46 2.20 5.16 -0.65
N ASN A 47 1.66 6.30 -1.09
CA ASN A 47 1.06 6.44 -2.41
C ASN A 47 2.14 6.36 -3.50
N ASP A 48 3.31 6.94 -3.24
CA ASP A 48 4.52 6.84 -4.07
C ASP A 48 4.97 5.38 -4.24
N ALA A 49 4.95 4.58 -3.18
CA ALA A 49 5.24 3.16 -3.27
C ALA A 49 4.19 2.39 -4.08
N ALA A 50 2.90 2.75 -3.99
CA ALA A 50 1.85 2.14 -4.79
C ALA A 50 2.06 2.39 -6.29
N THR A 51 2.33 3.65 -6.67
CA THR A 51 2.62 4.04 -8.05
C THR A 51 3.88 3.34 -8.57
N ALA A 52 4.98 3.32 -7.80
CA ALA A 52 6.21 2.64 -8.20
C ALA A 52 5.99 1.13 -8.44
N ILE A 53 5.18 0.47 -7.62
CA ILE A 53 4.81 -0.94 -7.79
C ILE A 53 3.98 -1.13 -9.06
N ALA A 54 2.98 -0.28 -9.28
CA ALA A 54 2.10 -0.35 -10.45
C ALA A 54 2.87 -0.20 -11.76
N GLU A 55 3.70 0.82 -11.86
CA GLU A 55 4.55 1.06 -13.04
C GLU A 55 5.54 -0.10 -13.28
N TYR A 56 6.13 -0.63 -12.21
CA TYR A 56 7.07 -1.74 -12.33
C TYR A 56 6.42 -3.04 -12.82
N ILE A 57 5.20 -3.35 -12.37
CA ILE A 57 4.52 -4.61 -12.69
C ILE A 57 3.88 -4.55 -14.08
N SER A 58 3.13 -3.47 -14.37
CA SER A 58 2.25 -3.38 -15.55
C SER A 58 2.71 -2.34 -16.57
N GLY A 59 3.79 -1.60 -16.27
CA GLY A 59 4.35 -0.58 -17.15
C GLY A 59 3.69 0.80 -17.04
N SER A 60 2.48 0.89 -16.48
CA SER A 60 1.80 2.14 -16.13
C SER A 60 0.76 1.94 -15.04
N GLU A 61 0.32 3.03 -14.39
CA GLU A 61 -0.78 2.97 -13.41
C GLU A 61 -2.09 2.53 -14.06
N GLU A 62 -2.41 3.01 -15.25
CA GLU A 62 -3.64 2.66 -15.96
C GLU A 62 -3.72 1.16 -16.24
N ALA A 63 -2.64 0.56 -16.74
CA ALA A 63 -2.58 -0.89 -16.99
C ALA A 63 -2.71 -1.68 -15.69
N PHE A 64 -2.08 -1.23 -14.61
CA PHE A 64 -2.21 -1.87 -13.29
C PHE A 64 -3.62 -1.76 -12.73
N VAL A 65 -4.29 -0.62 -12.90
CA VAL A 65 -5.68 -0.40 -12.48
C VAL A 65 -6.65 -1.32 -13.24
N GLU A 66 -6.42 -1.55 -14.52
CA GLU A 66 -7.18 -2.55 -15.29
C GLU A 66 -7.04 -3.95 -14.65
N GLU A 67 -5.81 -4.37 -14.33
CA GLU A 67 -5.55 -5.64 -13.64
C GLU A 67 -6.20 -5.70 -12.24
N MET A 68 -6.18 -4.59 -11.49
CA MET A 68 -6.86 -4.50 -10.19
C MET A 68 -8.37 -4.71 -10.34
N ASN A 69 -9.00 -4.07 -11.32
CA ASN A 69 -10.43 -4.20 -11.58
C ASN A 69 -10.81 -5.61 -12.07
N ASP A 70 -9.99 -6.22 -12.90
CA ASP A 70 -10.22 -7.60 -13.33
C ASP A 70 -10.05 -8.58 -12.17
N ARG A 71 -9.05 -8.36 -11.31
CA ARG A 71 -8.88 -9.17 -10.11
C ARG A 71 -10.03 -9.03 -9.13
N ALA A 72 -10.60 -7.84 -8.96
CA ALA A 72 -11.79 -7.62 -8.14
C ALA A 72 -12.98 -8.46 -8.66
N LYS A 73 -13.22 -8.47 -9.98
CA LYS A 73 -14.28 -9.29 -10.61
C LYS A 73 -14.04 -10.78 -10.36
N GLU A 74 -12.80 -11.27 -10.52
CA GLU A 74 -12.45 -12.68 -10.26
C GLU A 74 -12.73 -13.09 -8.80
N LEU A 75 -12.55 -12.17 -7.86
CA LEU A 75 -12.83 -12.37 -6.45
C LEU A 75 -14.30 -12.15 -6.08
N MET A 76 -15.17 -11.92 -7.06
CA MET A 76 -16.60 -11.60 -6.88
C MET A 76 -16.85 -10.29 -6.12
N ALA A 77 -15.87 -9.40 -6.06
CA ALA A 77 -15.99 -8.05 -5.51
C ALA A 77 -16.60 -7.10 -6.57
N VAL A 78 -17.85 -7.38 -6.94
CA VAL A 78 -18.53 -6.79 -8.12
C VAL A 78 -19.05 -5.36 -7.90
N ASN A 79 -19.03 -4.86 -6.67
CA ASN A 79 -19.38 -3.47 -6.33
C ASN A 79 -18.11 -2.65 -6.03
N THR A 80 -16.99 -3.04 -6.64
CA THR A 80 -15.70 -2.37 -6.50
C THR A 80 -15.24 -1.86 -7.85
N HIS A 81 -14.74 -0.63 -7.87
CA HIS A 81 -14.08 -0.04 -9.03
C HIS A 81 -12.90 0.81 -8.58
N PHE A 82 -11.73 0.49 -9.10
CA PHE A 82 -10.48 1.20 -8.84
C PHE A 82 -10.18 2.18 -9.97
N MET A 83 -9.71 3.39 -9.61
CA MET A 83 -9.26 4.43 -10.55
C MET A 83 -7.75 4.66 -10.44
N ASN A 84 -7.14 4.25 -9.32
CA ASN A 84 -5.71 4.39 -9.06
C ASN A 84 -5.24 3.30 -8.08
N PRO A 85 -3.92 3.04 -7.97
CA PRO A 85 -3.39 2.00 -7.09
C PRO A 85 -3.24 2.43 -5.63
N HIS A 86 -3.37 3.72 -5.31
CA HIS A 86 -3.02 4.29 -4.00
C HIS A 86 -4.22 4.73 -3.16
N GLY A 87 -5.41 4.86 -3.75
CA GLY A 87 -6.64 5.17 -3.03
C GLY A 87 -6.90 6.66 -2.78
N LEU A 88 -6.19 7.58 -3.45
CA LEU A 88 -6.60 8.98 -3.50
C LEU A 88 -7.96 9.10 -4.17
N HIS A 89 -8.74 10.08 -3.72
CA HIS A 89 -10.13 10.21 -4.12
C HIS A 89 -10.32 10.40 -5.63
N ASP A 90 -11.30 9.68 -6.17
CA ASP A 90 -11.92 9.88 -7.47
C ASP A 90 -13.40 9.48 -7.33
N GLU A 91 -14.31 10.18 -8.01
CA GLU A 91 -15.75 9.92 -7.94
C GLU A 91 -16.14 8.50 -8.37
N ASN A 92 -15.32 7.88 -9.21
CA ASN A 92 -15.51 6.52 -9.70
C ASN A 92 -14.69 5.47 -8.93
N HIS A 93 -13.97 5.87 -7.87
CA HIS A 93 -13.19 4.98 -7.01
C HIS A 93 -14.04 4.58 -5.81
N TYR A 94 -14.63 3.40 -5.86
CA TYR A 94 -15.56 2.94 -4.82
C TYR A 94 -15.42 1.45 -4.54
N THR A 95 -15.87 1.05 -3.36
CA THR A 95 -15.98 -0.34 -2.92
C THR A 95 -17.06 -0.48 -1.86
N THR A 96 -17.28 -1.69 -1.38
CA THR A 96 -18.13 -1.99 -0.22
C THR A 96 -17.32 -2.70 0.86
N ALA A 97 -17.82 -2.70 2.10
CA ALA A 97 -17.20 -3.44 3.20
C ALA A 97 -17.13 -4.96 2.89
N TYR A 98 -18.13 -5.50 2.20
CA TYR A 98 -18.16 -6.90 1.81
C TYR A 98 -17.13 -7.21 0.71
N ASP A 99 -16.99 -6.36 -0.28
CA ASP A 99 -15.99 -6.54 -1.35
C ASP A 99 -14.56 -6.43 -0.80
N LEU A 100 -14.31 -5.48 0.12
CA LEU A 100 -13.03 -5.39 0.83
C LEU A 100 -12.74 -6.66 1.64
N TYR A 101 -13.75 -7.25 2.28
CA TYR A 101 -13.60 -8.53 2.96
C TYR A 101 -13.18 -9.63 1.98
N LEU A 102 -13.79 -9.74 0.80
CA LEU A 102 -13.42 -10.74 -0.21
C LEU A 102 -11.98 -10.55 -0.69
N ILE A 103 -11.59 -9.32 -0.99
CA ILE A 103 -10.21 -8.98 -1.40
C ILE A 103 -9.23 -9.32 -0.28
N PHE A 104 -9.52 -8.92 0.95
CA PHE A 104 -8.64 -9.16 2.10
C PHE A 104 -8.51 -10.65 2.41
N GLN A 105 -9.60 -11.43 2.33
CA GLN A 105 -9.58 -12.88 2.46
C GLN A 105 -8.65 -13.55 1.45
N ASN A 106 -8.53 -13.01 0.25
CA ASN A 106 -7.55 -13.49 -0.74
C ASN A 106 -6.13 -13.07 -0.37
N CYS A 107 -5.92 -11.83 0.08
CA CYS A 107 -4.60 -11.33 0.47
C CYS A 107 -3.98 -12.13 1.61
N ILE A 108 -4.76 -12.50 2.63
CA ILE A 108 -4.26 -13.25 3.80
C ILE A 108 -3.89 -14.72 3.50
N GLN A 109 -4.19 -15.23 2.33
CA GLN A 109 -3.67 -16.53 1.86
C GLN A 109 -2.19 -16.43 1.45
N ASN A 110 -1.64 -15.21 1.31
CA ASN A 110 -0.26 -14.99 0.92
C ASN A 110 0.61 -14.74 2.17
N GLU A 111 1.51 -15.68 2.46
CA GLU A 111 2.42 -15.60 3.62
C GLU A 111 3.27 -14.30 3.64
N ALA A 112 3.64 -13.79 2.45
CA ALA A 112 4.39 -12.55 2.39
C ALA A 112 3.54 -11.33 2.79
N PHE A 113 2.26 -11.32 2.41
CA PHE A 113 1.33 -10.29 2.85
C PHE A 113 1.15 -10.33 4.37
N LEU A 114 0.89 -11.51 4.94
CA LEU A 114 0.76 -11.70 6.40
C LEU A 114 2.00 -11.17 7.12
N LYS A 115 3.18 -11.61 6.69
CA LYS A 115 4.45 -11.17 7.29
C LYS A 115 4.58 -9.64 7.31
N ILE A 116 4.17 -8.97 6.23
CA ILE A 116 4.30 -7.51 6.14
C ILE A 116 3.30 -6.82 7.07
N ILE A 117 2.02 -7.19 7.05
CA ILE A 117 1.00 -6.52 7.87
C ILE A 117 1.14 -6.76 9.37
N GLU A 118 1.83 -7.84 9.78
CA GLU A 118 2.18 -8.13 11.17
C GLU A 118 3.44 -7.39 11.65
N THR A 119 4.21 -6.80 10.71
CA THR A 119 5.46 -6.10 11.02
C THR A 119 5.18 -4.77 11.73
N LYS A 120 5.85 -4.54 12.85
CA LYS A 120 5.66 -3.33 13.67
C LYS A 120 6.56 -2.16 13.29
N SER A 121 7.69 -2.43 12.64
CA SER A 121 8.61 -1.43 12.13
C SER A 121 9.49 -2.05 11.05
N TYR A 122 9.87 -1.24 10.06
CA TYR A 122 10.76 -1.66 8.98
C TYR A 122 11.68 -0.50 8.60
N THR A 123 12.99 -0.73 8.63
CA THR A 123 13.98 0.23 8.15
C THR A 123 14.29 -0.08 6.69
N ALA A 124 13.86 0.79 5.79
CA ALA A 124 14.12 0.70 4.37
C ALA A 124 15.53 1.24 4.05
N SER A 125 16.24 0.57 3.16
CA SER A 125 17.48 1.06 2.56
C SER A 125 17.19 1.45 1.11
N ILE A 126 17.43 2.71 0.76
CA ILE A 126 17.11 3.30 -0.53
C ILE A 126 18.40 3.83 -1.14
N THR A 127 18.75 3.31 -2.33
CA THR A 127 19.87 3.86 -3.10
C THR A 127 19.36 5.00 -3.96
N GLN A 128 19.86 6.20 -3.74
CA GLN A 128 19.47 7.41 -4.45
C GLN A 128 20.05 7.44 -5.87
N ALA A 129 19.51 8.29 -6.73
CA ALA A 129 19.96 8.45 -8.11
C ALA A 129 21.44 8.81 -8.25
N ASP A 130 22.03 9.46 -7.24
CA ASP A 130 23.47 9.79 -7.18
C ASP A 130 24.36 8.66 -6.63
N GLY A 131 23.76 7.50 -6.29
CA GLY A 131 24.43 6.33 -5.73
C GLY A 131 24.61 6.36 -4.21
N ASN A 132 24.24 7.43 -3.52
CA ASN A 132 24.23 7.46 -2.07
C ASN A 132 23.11 6.57 -1.50
N VAL A 133 23.29 6.08 -0.29
CA VAL A 133 22.29 5.26 0.40
C VAL A 133 21.72 6.05 1.57
N ARG A 134 20.39 6.14 1.63
CA ARG A 134 19.65 6.66 2.78
C ARG A 134 18.76 5.59 3.39
N THR A 135 18.35 5.80 4.61
CA THR A 135 17.41 4.92 5.31
C THR A 135 16.15 5.68 5.71
N GLU A 136 15.01 4.98 5.66
CA GLU A 136 13.71 5.47 6.12
C GLU A 136 13.11 4.44 7.07
N ASP A 137 12.52 4.91 8.16
CA ASP A 137 11.84 4.05 9.14
C ASP A 137 10.32 4.12 8.94
N TRP A 138 9.73 2.97 8.62
CA TRP A 138 8.31 2.84 8.37
C TRP A 138 7.62 2.01 9.45
N ALA A 139 6.43 2.45 9.87
CA ALA A 139 5.63 1.79 10.89
C ALA A 139 4.15 1.77 10.50
N PRO A 140 3.37 0.79 10.97
CA PRO A 140 1.95 0.71 10.71
C PRO A 140 1.19 1.96 11.15
N THR A 141 0.19 2.35 10.38
CA THR A 141 -0.66 3.50 10.67
C THR A 141 -1.79 3.19 11.65
N ASN A 142 -2.17 1.91 11.83
CA ASN A 142 -3.27 1.53 12.71
C ASN A 142 -2.90 1.60 14.21
N TYR A 143 -3.88 1.96 15.03
CA TYR A 143 -3.67 2.21 16.47
C TYR A 143 -3.44 0.95 17.31
N TYR A 144 -3.87 -0.23 16.86
CA TYR A 144 -3.58 -1.49 17.52
C TYR A 144 -2.08 -1.83 17.41
N ALA A 145 -1.52 -1.70 16.19
CA ALA A 145 -0.09 -1.94 16.00
C ALA A 145 0.80 -0.92 16.73
N LYS A 146 0.31 0.34 16.89
CA LYS A 146 0.97 1.38 17.68
C LYS A 146 0.83 1.19 19.19
N GLY A 147 0.01 0.25 19.66
CA GLY A 147 -0.26 0.07 21.09
C GLY A 147 -1.08 1.19 21.74
N ILE A 148 -1.77 2.02 20.93
CA ILE A 148 -2.62 3.13 21.42
C ILE A 148 -3.98 2.59 21.86
N VAL A 149 -4.47 1.54 21.20
CA VAL A 149 -5.73 0.86 21.49
C VAL A 149 -5.46 -0.61 21.74
N SER A 150 -6.10 -1.18 22.75
CA SER A 150 -6.04 -2.61 23.05
C SER A 150 -7.18 -3.35 22.36
N ALA A 151 -6.90 -4.57 21.89
CA ALA A 151 -7.94 -5.46 21.40
C ALA A 151 -8.92 -5.84 22.53
N PRO A 152 -10.19 -6.14 22.21
CA PRO A 152 -11.13 -6.70 23.18
C PRO A 152 -10.61 -7.98 23.82
N GLU A 153 -11.13 -8.32 25.00
CA GLU A 153 -10.76 -9.56 25.68
C GLU A 153 -11.05 -10.79 24.79
N GLY A 154 -10.08 -11.70 24.70
CA GLY A 154 -10.16 -12.89 23.87
C GLY A 154 -9.91 -12.65 22.36
N VAL A 155 -9.58 -11.42 21.95
CA VAL A 155 -9.26 -11.08 20.56
C VAL A 155 -7.79 -10.70 20.45
N THR A 156 -7.13 -11.20 19.40
CA THR A 156 -5.77 -10.80 19.05
C THR A 156 -5.81 -10.13 17.67
N VAL A 157 -5.36 -8.87 17.59
CA VAL A 157 -5.19 -8.18 16.30
C VAL A 157 -3.77 -8.43 15.81
N LEU A 158 -3.62 -9.17 14.71
CA LEU A 158 -2.34 -9.52 14.11
C LEU A 158 -1.81 -8.40 13.24
N GLY A 159 -2.69 -7.73 12.49
CA GLY A 159 -2.32 -6.65 11.60
C GLY A 159 -3.53 -6.01 10.94
N GLY A 160 -3.31 -5.11 10.01
CA GLY A 160 -4.38 -4.46 9.27
C GLY A 160 -3.94 -3.26 8.49
N LYS A 161 -4.89 -2.66 7.76
CA LYS A 161 -4.66 -1.48 6.92
C LYS A 161 -5.70 -0.41 7.20
N THR A 162 -5.22 0.83 7.34
CA THR A 162 -6.06 2.02 7.42
C THR A 162 -6.18 2.71 6.06
N GLY A 163 -7.22 3.50 5.89
CA GLY A 163 -7.41 4.43 4.79
C GLY A 163 -8.16 5.65 5.27
N THR A 164 -7.88 6.82 4.70
CA THR A 164 -8.59 8.06 5.03
C THR A 164 -8.57 8.99 3.83
N THR A 165 -9.74 9.46 3.42
CA THR A 165 -9.92 10.63 2.54
C THR A 165 -10.99 11.53 3.12
N GLY A 166 -11.09 12.77 2.64
CA GLY A 166 -12.15 13.68 3.08
C GLY A 166 -13.54 13.11 2.81
N GLU A 167 -13.69 12.42 1.70
CA GLU A 167 -14.98 11.89 1.20
C GLU A 167 -15.31 10.51 1.80
N ALA A 168 -14.34 9.63 1.91
CA ALA A 168 -14.54 8.28 2.44
C ALA A 168 -14.56 8.21 3.98
N GLY A 169 -14.01 9.23 4.65
CA GLY A 169 -13.81 9.19 6.09
C GLY A 169 -12.73 8.18 6.52
N TYR A 170 -12.88 7.64 7.72
CA TYR A 170 -11.92 6.69 8.29
C TYR A 170 -12.29 5.25 7.94
N CYS A 171 -11.40 4.55 7.27
CA CYS A 171 -11.55 3.14 6.90
C CYS A 171 -10.50 2.30 7.63
N LEU A 172 -10.90 1.11 8.07
CA LEU A 172 -10.01 0.15 8.74
C LEU A 172 -10.42 -1.28 8.39
N ILE A 173 -9.45 -2.10 8.01
CA ILE A 173 -9.60 -3.55 7.94
C ILE A 173 -8.53 -4.20 8.82
N LEU A 174 -8.94 -5.20 9.61
CA LEU A 174 -8.08 -5.90 10.58
C LEU A 174 -8.08 -7.41 10.34
N LEU A 175 -6.97 -8.06 10.71
CA LEU A 175 -6.80 -9.49 10.85
C LEU A 175 -6.65 -9.84 12.32
#